data_dfadfc05e482153debca97410ce60150
#
_entry.id   dfadfc05e482153debca97410ce60150
#
_cell.length_a   1.000
_cell.length_b   1.000
_cell.length_c   1.000
_cell.angle_alpha   90.00
_cell.angle_beta   90.00
_cell.angle_gamma   90.00
#
_symmetry.space_group_name_H-M   'P 1'
#
loop_
_entity.id
_entity.type
_entity.pdbx_description
1 polymer ?
#
loop_
_entity_poly.entity_id
_entity_poly.type
_entity_poly.pdbx_seq_one_letter_code
_entity_poly.pdbx_strand_id
1 'polypeptide(L)'
;MDAGSREENASKQKSDYDVAVVGGGLLGSAIAWGLGRLGKRVAVLDEGDITKRASRANFALVWVQSKGLGMPAYTVWTVQASLAWARLASELKQQTGLDVALQQNGGFHLTLGDDEFGQRTELVKRMHNQTGAADYKMEMLSASEVKKSLPLIGPEVSGGSYCPLDGHVNSLRTFRAFHTGFRAFGIDYFPERPVSAIGKSGGEFRLTTPKGELRAAKIVLAAGNANQTLAPMVGLLAPMGPTRGQIVVTERTMPFLPHPLTTIRQTDEGTVMIGDSKEDELDDRALKHSISAVMADRAQRMFPHLSRLNVVRSWAGIRVMPHDGFPIYDQSETHPGAFVACCHSGVTLASNHAFEIARMVAQGALEPELVGAFSASRFGGEGAANNSGY
;
A
#
# COMPACT_ATOMS: atom_id res chain seq x y z
N MET A 1 -46.80 51.26 -4.20
CA MET A 1 -46.66 50.33 -3.08
C MET A 1 -45.75 49.24 -3.59
N ASP A 2 -44.52 49.37 -3.26
CA ASP A 2 -43.43 48.62 -3.83
C ASP A 2 -43.02 47.53 -2.83
N ALA A 3 -43.29 46.28 -3.17
CA ALA A 3 -42.92 45.15 -2.35
C ALA A 3 -41.59 44.61 -2.88
N GLY A 4 -40.50 45.19 -2.35
CA GLY A 4 -39.16 44.80 -2.70
C GLY A 4 -38.88 43.34 -2.38
N SER A 5 -38.54 42.57 -3.41
CA SER A 5 -37.97 41.25 -3.37
C SER A 5 -36.61 41.30 -2.62
N ARG A 6 -36.61 40.83 -1.39
CA ARG A 6 -35.39 40.46 -0.68
C ARG A 6 -34.88 39.13 -1.27
N GLU A 7 -34.04 39.18 -2.27
CA GLU A 7 -33.20 38.04 -2.64
C GLU A 7 -32.32 37.71 -1.44
N GLU A 8 -32.59 36.59 -0.79
CA GLU A 8 -31.74 35.97 0.17
C GLU A 8 -30.43 35.59 -0.50
N ASN A 9 -29.44 36.44 -0.32
CA ASN A 9 -28.04 36.16 -0.61
C ASN A 9 -27.58 35.12 0.44
N ALA A 10 -27.92 33.85 0.24
CA ALA A 10 -27.34 32.74 0.97
C ALA A 10 -25.86 32.72 0.62
N SER A 11 -25.04 33.40 1.44
CA SER A 11 -23.61 33.31 1.37
C SER A 11 -23.24 31.82 1.42
N LYS A 12 -22.73 31.26 0.32
CA LYS A 12 -22.19 29.91 0.28
C LYS A 12 -21.14 29.82 1.39
N GLN A 13 -21.51 29.24 2.52
CA GLN A 13 -20.60 29.03 3.62
C GLN A 13 -19.48 28.12 3.08
N LYS A 14 -18.26 28.64 3.06
CA LYS A 14 -17.10 27.96 2.48
C LYS A 14 -16.79 26.73 3.33
N SER A 15 -16.62 25.55 2.70
CA SER A 15 -16.21 24.31 3.37
C SER A 15 -14.98 24.53 4.24
N ASP A 16 -14.91 23.89 5.40
CA ASP A 16 -13.76 24.00 6.31
C ASP A 16 -12.48 23.51 5.61
N TYR A 17 -12.62 22.47 4.76
CA TYR A 17 -11.52 21.83 4.01
C TYR A 17 -11.87 21.66 2.53
N ASP A 18 -10.85 21.71 1.69
CA ASP A 18 -10.98 21.39 0.26
C ASP A 18 -11.13 19.88 0.06
N VAL A 19 -10.41 19.09 0.87
CA VAL A 19 -10.47 17.63 0.86
C VAL A 19 -10.38 17.08 2.28
N ALA A 20 -11.28 16.14 2.64
CA ALA A 20 -11.12 15.31 3.82
C ALA A 20 -10.68 13.89 3.40
N VAL A 21 -9.62 13.39 3.99
CA VAL A 21 -9.13 12.02 3.80
C VAL A 21 -9.54 11.19 5.01
N VAL A 22 -10.34 10.15 4.77
CA VAL A 22 -10.79 9.22 5.80
C VAL A 22 -9.85 8.02 5.85
N GLY A 23 -9.07 7.92 6.93
CA GLY A 23 -8.01 6.96 7.12
C GLY A 23 -6.62 7.58 7.01
N GLY A 24 -5.91 7.65 8.14
CA GLY A 24 -4.54 8.16 8.28
C GLY A 24 -3.46 7.07 8.14
N GLY A 25 -3.79 5.94 7.52
CA GLY A 25 -2.82 4.90 7.17
C GLY A 25 -1.84 5.36 6.08
N LEU A 26 -0.93 4.47 5.66
CA LEU A 26 0.13 4.82 4.70
C LEU A 26 -0.43 5.39 3.39
N LEU A 27 -1.47 4.76 2.83
CA LEU A 27 -2.12 5.21 1.60
C LEU A 27 -2.77 6.58 1.77
N GLY A 28 -3.64 6.74 2.79
CA GLY A 28 -4.30 8.02 3.03
C GLY A 28 -3.33 9.13 3.40
N SER A 29 -2.26 8.81 4.15
CA SER A 29 -1.20 9.77 4.48
C SER A 29 -0.43 10.22 3.23
N ALA A 30 -0.15 9.31 2.29
CA ALA A 30 0.50 9.67 1.04
C ALA A 30 -0.37 10.59 0.17
N ILE A 31 -1.68 10.29 0.05
CA ILE A 31 -2.64 11.15 -0.67
C ILE A 31 -2.74 12.52 0.00
N ALA A 32 -2.92 12.55 1.33
CA ALA A 32 -3.06 13.80 2.08
C ALA A 32 -1.81 14.69 1.93
N TRP A 33 -0.61 14.10 2.05
CA TRP A 33 0.65 14.80 1.85
C TRP A 33 0.75 15.39 0.43
N GLY A 34 0.37 14.60 -0.57
CA GLY A 34 0.35 15.05 -1.97
C GLY A 34 -0.63 16.19 -2.21
N LEU A 35 -1.82 16.15 -1.60
CA LEU A 35 -2.81 17.22 -1.66
C LEU A 35 -2.31 18.51 -1.00
N GLY A 36 -1.69 18.39 0.19
CA GLY A 36 -1.09 19.54 0.86
C GLY A 36 0.04 20.16 0.05
N ARG A 37 0.88 19.34 -0.60
CA ARG A 37 1.91 19.77 -1.55
C ARG A 37 1.33 20.55 -2.74
N LEU A 38 0.08 20.28 -3.12
CA LEU A 38 -0.66 21.02 -4.15
C LEU A 38 -1.44 22.22 -3.59
N GLY A 39 -1.18 22.63 -2.34
CA GLY A 39 -1.79 23.79 -1.71
C GLY A 39 -3.25 23.63 -1.32
N LYS A 40 -3.76 22.38 -1.19
CA LYS A 40 -5.12 22.13 -0.71
C LYS A 40 -5.18 22.19 0.82
N ARG A 41 -6.30 22.71 1.36
CA ARG A 41 -6.62 22.60 2.78
C ARG A 41 -7.15 21.19 3.03
N VAL A 42 -6.40 20.40 3.79
CA VAL A 42 -6.67 18.97 3.97
C VAL A 42 -6.91 18.65 5.44
N ALA A 43 -7.95 17.88 5.70
CA ALA A 43 -8.16 17.19 6.96
C ALA A 43 -7.92 15.69 6.77
N VAL A 44 -7.26 15.06 7.72
CA VAL A 44 -7.14 13.59 7.80
C VAL A 44 -7.83 13.12 9.06
N LEU A 45 -8.87 12.30 8.92
CA LEU A 45 -9.58 11.69 10.03
C LEU A 45 -9.14 10.23 10.15
N ASP A 46 -8.74 9.83 11.34
CA ASP A 46 -8.33 8.45 11.62
C ASP A 46 -8.99 7.92 12.89
N GLU A 47 -9.30 6.62 12.91
CA GLU A 47 -9.97 6.00 14.07
C GLU A 47 -9.05 5.83 15.28
N GLY A 48 -7.74 6.04 15.12
CA GLY A 48 -6.77 6.01 16.21
C GLY A 48 -5.52 5.18 15.91
N ASP A 49 -4.57 5.24 16.83
CA ASP A 49 -3.26 4.64 16.69
C ASP A 49 -3.24 3.18 17.18
N ILE A 50 -3.70 2.27 16.33
CA ILE A 50 -3.68 0.84 16.64
C ILE A 50 -2.39 0.23 16.05
N THR A 51 -1.55 -0.34 16.91
CA THR A 51 -0.20 -0.81 16.56
C THR A 51 -0.17 -1.92 15.51
N LYS A 52 -1.25 -2.67 15.34
CA LYS A 52 -1.31 -3.85 14.46
C LYS A 52 -1.95 -3.59 13.09
N ARG A 53 -2.13 -2.34 12.69
CA ARG A 53 -2.68 -2.01 11.39
C ARG A 53 -1.73 -2.34 10.25
N ALA A 54 -2.29 -2.61 9.07
CA ALA A 54 -1.55 -2.93 7.85
C ALA A 54 -0.39 -1.95 7.57
N SER A 55 -0.58 -0.65 7.83
CA SER A 55 0.44 0.39 7.63
C SER A 55 1.65 0.27 8.55
N ARG A 56 1.55 -0.43 9.68
CA ARG A 56 2.64 -0.65 10.64
C ARG A 56 3.12 -2.09 10.68
N ALA A 57 2.23 -3.03 10.35
CA ALA A 57 2.52 -4.46 10.38
C ALA A 57 3.11 -5.00 9.07
N ASN A 58 3.36 -4.14 8.07
CA ASN A 58 3.77 -4.55 6.73
C ASN A 58 5.28 -4.90 6.65
N PHE A 59 5.63 -5.60 5.57
CA PHE A 59 6.99 -6.06 5.29
C PHE A 59 7.89 -5.01 4.62
N ALA A 60 7.31 -3.90 4.17
CA ALA A 60 7.99 -2.70 3.63
C ALA A 60 8.75 -2.87 2.32
N LEU A 61 8.30 -3.73 1.44
CA LEU A 61 8.86 -3.86 0.10
C LEU A 61 8.32 -2.79 -0.85
N VAL A 62 9.21 -2.25 -1.67
CA VAL A 62 8.91 -1.61 -2.95
C VAL A 62 9.09 -2.71 -4.00
N TRP A 63 7.99 -3.28 -4.49
CA TRP A 63 8.05 -4.56 -5.17
C TRP A 63 7.25 -4.58 -6.45
N VAL A 64 7.90 -4.94 -7.55
CA VAL A 64 7.35 -4.94 -8.90
C VAL A 64 7.19 -6.37 -9.42
N GLN A 65 8.19 -7.21 -9.25
CA GLN A 65 8.10 -8.59 -9.73
C GLN A 65 6.92 -9.34 -9.10
N SER A 66 6.25 -10.17 -9.89
CA SER A 66 5.01 -10.88 -9.53
C SER A 66 3.77 -9.99 -9.37
N LYS A 67 3.79 -8.74 -9.81
CA LYS A 67 2.62 -7.86 -9.80
C LYS A 67 1.97 -7.80 -11.17
N GLY A 68 0.63 -7.97 -11.22
CA GLY A 68 -0.17 -7.70 -12.40
C GLY A 68 -0.34 -8.86 -13.38
N LEU A 69 -0.05 -10.10 -12.99
CA LEU A 69 -0.50 -11.25 -13.80
C LEU A 69 -2.02 -11.23 -13.87
N GLY A 70 -2.59 -11.23 -15.09
CA GLY A 70 -4.04 -11.11 -15.32
C GLY A 70 -4.56 -9.66 -15.31
N MET A 71 -3.72 -8.67 -14.97
CA MET A 71 -4.05 -7.23 -15.04
C MET A 71 -2.83 -6.43 -15.49
N PRO A 72 -2.57 -6.33 -16.80
CA PRO A 72 -1.41 -5.63 -17.35
C PRO A 72 -1.28 -4.19 -16.88
N ALA A 73 -2.39 -3.46 -16.73
CA ALA A 73 -2.39 -2.09 -16.21
C ALA A 73 -1.73 -2.00 -14.82
N TYR A 74 -1.84 -3.05 -13.99
CA TYR A 74 -1.20 -3.06 -12.68
C TYR A 74 0.31 -3.20 -12.76
N THR A 75 0.84 -3.82 -13.81
CA THR A 75 2.28 -3.87 -14.06
C THR A 75 2.82 -2.47 -14.33
N VAL A 76 2.14 -1.74 -15.24
CA VAL A 76 2.50 -0.37 -15.59
C VAL A 76 2.45 0.53 -14.35
N TRP A 77 1.37 0.43 -13.57
CA TRP A 77 1.15 1.22 -12.37
C TRP A 77 2.21 0.98 -11.28
N THR A 78 2.62 -0.27 -11.08
CA THR A 78 3.66 -0.61 -10.08
C THR A 78 5.06 -0.21 -10.53
N VAL A 79 5.39 -0.35 -11.82
CA VAL A 79 6.66 0.11 -12.38
C VAL A 79 6.78 1.63 -12.25
N GLN A 80 5.74 2.37 -12.62
CA GLN A 80 5.70 3.82 -12.44
C GLN A 80 5.92 4.22 -10.97
N ALA A 81 5.23 3.54 -10.05
CA ALA A 81 5.39 3.80 -8.62
C ALA A 81 6.81 3.52 -8.15
N SER A 82 7.40 2.40 -8.57
CA SER A 82 8.78 2.06 -8.22
C SER A 82 9.77 3.12 -8.69
N LEU A 83 9.65 3.57 -9.93
CA LEU A 83 10.52 4.62 -10.51
C LEU A 83 10.37 5.97 -9.79
N ALA A 84 9.16 6.30 -9.29
CA ALA A 84 8.90 7.54 -8.57
C ALA A 84 9.36 7.53 -7.11
N TRP A 85 9.73 6.38 -6.54
CA TRP A 85 10.09 6.26 -5.13
C TRP A 85 11.31 7.07 -4.72
N ALA A 86 12.34 7.13 -5.55
CA ALA A 86 13.54 7.92 -5.26
C ALA A 86 13.20 9.42 -5.09
N ARG A 87 12.30 9.93 -5.93
CA ARG A 87 11.78 11.30 -5.82
C ARG A 87 10.99 11.49 -4.52
N LEU A 88 10.08 10.57 -4.18
CA LEU A 88 9.29 10.65 -2.96
C LEU A 88 10.18 10.65 -1.71
N ALA A 89 11.17 9.75 -1.66
CA ALA A 89 12.12 9.66 -0.56
C ALA A 89 12.92 10.96 -0.38
N SER A 90 13.38 11.55 -1.49
CA SER A 90 14.10 12.82 -1.51
C SER A 90 13.23 13.99 -1.01
N GLU A 91 12.00 14.14 -1.54
CA GLU A 91 11.10 15.22 -1.13
C GLU A 91 10.70 15.08 0.36
N LEU A 92 10.41 13.87 0.84
CA LEU A 92 10.13 13.62 2.27
C LEU A 92 11.33 13.99 3.15
N LYS A 93 12.55 13.58 2.76
CA LYS A 93 13.77 13.90 3.53
C LYS A 93 14.04 15.39 3.56
N GLN A 94 13.92 16.09 2.44
CA GLN A 94 14.10 17.55 2.36
C GLN A 94 13.11 18.30 3.25
N GLN A 95 11.85 17.86 3.27
CA GLN A 95 10.79 18.53 4.00
C GLN A 95 10.80 18.24 5.50
N THR A 96 11.15 17.00 5.89
CA THR A 96 10.96 16.52 7.27
C THR A 96 12.26 16.23 8.01
N GLY A 97 13.38 16.16 7.30
CA GLY A 97 14.67 15.68 7.83
C GLY A 97 14.72 14.16 8.03
N LEU A 98 13.63 13.44 7.75
CA LEU A 98 13.55 11.99 7.99
C LEU A 98 13.96 11.21 6.74
N ASP A 99 15.01 10.40 6.88
CA ASP A 99 15.42 9.46 5.85
C ASP A 99 14.60 8.17 5.96
N VAL A 100 13.88 7.83 4.92
CA VAL A 100 13.04 6.62 4.85
C VAL A 100 13.85 5.35 4.59
N ALA A 101 15.18 5.46 4.48
CA ALA A 101 16.11 4.37 4.21
C ALA A 101 15.71 3.55 2.96
N LEU A 102 15.39 4.25 1.87
CA LEU A 102 15.12 3.60 0.59
C LEU A 102 16.38 2.91 0.06
N GLN A 103 16.29 1.61 -0.15
CA GLN A 103 17.27 0.80 -0.85
C GLN A 103 16.59 0.15 -2.04
N GLN A 104 16.97 0.56 -3.24
CA GLN A 104 16.34 0.15 -4.51
C GLN A 104 17.43 -0.30 -5.49
N ASN A 105 18.16 -1.31 -5.08
CA ASN A 105 19.25 -1.94 -5.81
C ASN A 105 18.87 -3.31 -6.40
N GLY A 106 17.59 -3.54 -6.57
CA GLY A 106 17.00 -4.79 -7.05
C GLY A 106 16.61 -5.73 -5.91
N GLY A 107 15.79 -6.72 -6.25
CA GLY A 107 15.29 -7.73 -5.30
C GLY A 107 15.20 -9.12 -5.91
N PHE A 108 15.19 -10.15 -5.08
CA PHE A 108 15.15 -11.54 -5.48
C PHE A 108 13.89 -12.26 -4.98
N HIS A 109 13.41 -13.18 -5.80
CA HIS A 109 12.52 -14.24 -5.36
C HIS A 109 13.29 -15.55 -5.48
N LEU A 110 13.82 -16.05 -4.36
CA LEU A 110 14.57 -17.31 -4.33
C LEU A 110 13.64 -18.52 -4.34
N THR A 111 14.12 -19.60 -4.93
CA THR A 111 13.43 -20.90 -5.02
C THR A 111 14.25 -21.97 -4.33
N LEU A 112 13.55 -22.91 -3.65
CA LEU A 112 14.13 -24.09 -3.01
C LEU A 112 13.76 -25.33 -3.81
N GLY A 113 14.74 -25.96 -4.44
CA GLY A 113 14.54 -27.13 -5.30
C GLY A 113 14.00 -26.81 -6.70
N ASP A 114 14.02 -27.82 -7.56
CA ASP A 114 13.74 -27.66 -9.00
C ASP A 114 12.25 -27.39 -9.29
N ASP A 115 11.35 -27.90 -8.48
CA ASP A 115 9.90 -27.69 -8.66
C ASP A 115 9.53 -26.22 -8.50
N GLU A 116 10.02 -25.55 -7.43
CA GLU A 116 9.78 -24.12 -7.23
C GLU A 116 10.44 -23.29 -8.34
N PHE A 117 11.64 -23.69 -8.78
CA PHE A 117 12.34 -23.01 -9.87
C PHE A 117 11.55 -23.10 -11.17
N GLY A 118 11.01 -24.29 -11.49
CA GLY A 118 10.16 -24.50 -12.65
C GLY A 118 8.88 -23.66 -12.62
N GLN A 119 8.18 -23.67 -11.48
CA GLN A 119 6.96 -22.89 -11.29
C GLN A 119 7.26 -21.38 -11.41
N ARG A 120 8.38 -20.92 -10.84
CA ARG A 120 8.78 -19.51 -10.93
C ARG A 120 9.13 -19.11 -12.36
N THR A 121 9.81 -19.99 -13.10
CA THR A 121 10.16 -19.78 -14.51
C THR A 121 8.91 -19.63 -15.37
N GLU A 122 7.92 -20.48 -15.15
CA GLU A 122 6.65 -20.40 -15.90
C GLU A 122 5.87 -19.12 -15.57
N LEU A 123 5.83 -18.72 -14.30
CA LEU A 123 5.22 -17.45 -13.90
C LEU A 123 5.89 -16.26 -14.60
N VAL A 124 7.23 -16.21 -14.60
CA VAL A 124 7.99 -15.13 -15.27
C VAL A 124 7.69 -15.08 -16.76
N LYS A 125 7.65 -16.23 -17.44
CA LYS A 125 7.27 -16.33 -18.86
C LYS A 125 5.85 -15.78 -19.11
N ARG A 126 4.89 -16.20 -18.30
CA ARG A 126 3.49 -15.74 -18.42
C ARG A 126 3.38 -14.22 -18.23
N MET A 127 4.14 -13.66 -17.31
CA MET A 127 4.16 -12.20 -17.07
C MET A 127 4.77 -11.45 -18.25
N HIS A 128 5.89 -11.93 -18.81
CA HIS A 128 6.53 -11.30 -19.97
C HIS A 128 5.67 -11.39 -21.24
N ASN A 129 4.95 -12.49 -21.43
CA ASN A 129 4.11 -12.70 -22.60
C ASN A 129 2.75 -12.00 -22.52
N GLN A 130 2.45 -11.32 -21.43
CA GLN A 130 1.18 -10.65 -21.22
C GLN A 130 1.12 -9.35 -22.01
N THR A 131 0.19 -9.24 -22.96
CA THR A 131 0.01 -8.04 -23.78
C THR A 131 -0.33 -6.83 -22.92
N GLY A 132 0.34 -5.71 -23.16
CA GLY A 132 0.14 -4.45 -22.42
C GLY A 132 0.82 -4.41 -21.05
N ALA A 133 1.59 -5.44 -20.68
CA ALA A 133 2.43 -5.39 -19.48
C ALA A 133 3.61 -4.42 -19.66
N ALA A 134 4.07 -3.85 -18.55
CA ALA A 134 5.32 -3.09 -18.53
C ALA A 134 6.53 -4.04 -18.68
N ASP A 135 7.63 -3.52 -19.20
CA ASP A 135 8.92 -4.20 -19.14
C ASP A 135 9.48 -4.13 -17.72
N TYR A 136 9.39 -5.24 -16.98
CA TYR A 136 9.93 -5.34 -15.62
C TYR A 136 11.44 -5.50 -15.56
N LYS A 137 12.10 -5.83 -16.66
CA LYS A 137 13.50 -6.29 -16.68
C LYS A 137 13.76 -7.42 -15.69
N MET A 138 12.74 -8.26 -15.48
CA MET A 138 12.82 -9.41 -14.58
C MET A 138 13.47 -10.58 -15.31
N GLU A 139 14.42 -11.23 -14.67
CA GLU A 139 15.17 -12.36 -15.24
C GLU A 139 15.20 -13.54 -14.27
N MET A 140 15.29 -14.75 -14.83
CA MET A 140 15.55 -15.96 -14.08
C MET A 140 17.05 -16.20 -14.00
N LEU A 141 17.54 -16.48 -12.79
CA LEU A 141 18.94 -16.72 -12.47
C LEU A 141 19.12 -18.12 -11.87
N SER A 142 20.15 -18.82 -12.29
CA SER A 142 20.61 -20.07 -11.67
C SER A 142 21.14 -19.83 -10.26
N ALA A 143 21.27 -20.89 -9.46
CA ALA A 143 21.89 -20.80 -8.12
C ALA A 143 23.29 -20.19 -8.14
N SER A 144 24.10 -20.51 -9.15
CA SER A 144 25.45 -19.97 -9.29
C SER A 144 25.47 -18.47 -9.60
N GLU A 145 24.50 -17.96 -10.35
CA GLU A 145 24.32 -16.54 -10.64
C GLU A 145 23.81 -15.80 -9.41
N VAL A 146 22.79 -16.33 -8.73
CA VAL A 146 22.27 -15.77 -7.47
C VAL A 146 23.39 -15.65 -6.44
N LYS A 147 24.26 -16.66 -6.33
CA LYS A 147 25.37 -16.70 -5.36
C LYS A 147 26.40 -15.58 -5.56
N LYS A 148 26.52 -15.02 -6.77
CA LYS A 148 27.39 -13.86 -7.02
C LYS A 148 26.93 -12.62 -6.27
N SER A 149 25.59 -12.41 -6.20
CA SER A 149 24.99 -11.26 -5.50
C SER A 149 24.67 -11.57 -4.04
N LEU A 150 24.37 -12.82 -3.71
CA LEU A 150 24.00 -13.32 -2.39
C LEU A 150 24.92 -14.47 -1.97
N PRO A 151 26.17 -14.22 -1.56
CA PRO A 151 27.19 -15.26 -1.33
C PRO A 151 26.84 -16.29 -0.25
N LEU A 152 25.97 -15.93 0.69
CA LEU A 152 25.60 -16.75 1.86
C LEU A 152 24.35 -17.61 1.65
N ILE A 153 23.84 -17.74 0.42
CA ILE A 153 22.71 -18.63 0.17
C ILE A 153 23.05 -20.09 0.49
N GLY A 154 22.03 -20.80 0.98
CA GLY A 154 22.11 -22.22 1.30
C GLY A 154 22.18 -23.13 0.06
N PRO A 155 22.62 -24.39 0.25
CA PRO A 155 22.79 -25.33 -0.86
C PRO A 155 21.46 -25.79 -1.50
N GLU A 156 20.34 -25.60 -0.82
CA GLU A 156 19.00 -25.93 -1.34
C GLU A 156 18.42 -24.87 -2.27
N VAL A 157 19.04 -23.68 -2.36
CA VAL A 157 18.61 -22.64 -3.29
C VAL A 157 18.94 -23.06 -4.71
N SER A 158 17.92 -23.35 -5.51
CA SER A 158 18.04 -23.79 -6.92
C SER A 158 18.22 -22.62 -7.89
N GLY A 159 17.90 -21.41 -7.46
CA GLY A 159 17.96 -20.18 -8.24
C GLY A 159 16.90 -19.18 -7.80
N GLY A 160 16.40 -18.39 -8.74
CA GLY A 160 15.34 -17.44 -8.47
C GLY A 160 15.14 -16.41 -9.57
N SER A 161 14.21 -15.51 -9.40
CA SER A 161 14.08 -14.35 -10.28
C SER A 161 14.66 -13.09 -9.61
N TYR A 162 15.22 -12.22 -10.43
CA TYR A 162 15.74 -10.91 -10.04
C TYR A 162 15.00 -9.82 -10.80
N CYS A 163 14.68 -8.71 -10.13
CA CYS A 163 14.14 -7.52 -10.76
C CYS A 163 14.90 -6.27 -10.25
N PRO A 164 15.53 -5.48 -11.14
CA PRO A 164 16.32 -4.32 -10.75
C PRO A 164 15.46 -3.17 -10.20
N LEU A 165 14.13 -3.20 -10.43
CA LEU A 165 13.19 -2.18 -9.95
C LEU A 165 12.73 -2.41 -8.52
N ASP A 166 13.02 -3.56 -7.93
CA ASP A 166 12.62 -3.90 -6.58
C ASP A 166 13.54 -3.27 -5.53
N GLY A 167 13.00 -3.13 -4.34
CA GLY A 167 13.71 -2.57 -3.22
C GLY A 167 12.90 -2.65 -1.93
N HIS A 168 13.33 -1.91 -0.94
CA HIS A 168 12.61 -1.78 0.32
C HIS A 168 12.87 -0.42 0.99
N VAL A 169 12.04 -0.11 1.98
CA VAL A 169 12.14 1.09 2.81
C VAL A 169 12.03 0.74 4.29
N ASN A 170 12.25 1.71 5.15
CA ASN A 170 11.78 1.64 6.52
C ASN A 170 10.34 2.19 6.57
N SER A 171 9.35 1.28 6.64
CA SER A 171 7.93 1.66 6.55
C SER A 171 7.47 2.53 7.72
N LEU A 172 8.02 2.33 8.92
CA LEU A 172 7.67 3.16 10.07
C LEU A 172 8.23 4.58 9.94
N ARG A 173 9.45 4.73 9.40
CA ARG A 173 10.02 6.05 9.09
C ARG A 173 9.26 6.72 7.94
N THR A 174 8.85 5.96 6.92
CA THR A 174 8.02 6.47 5.82
C THR A 174 6.68 7.00 6.35
N PHE A 175 6.01 6.23 7.19
CA PHE A 175 4.77 6.64 7.83
C PHE A 175 4.96 7.90 8.68
N ARG A 176 5.99 7.91 9.52
CA ARG A 176 6.35 9.09 10.32
C ARG A 176 6.69 10.30 9.45
N ALA A 177 7.39 10.11 8.33
CA ALA A 177 7.75 11.21 7.43
C ALA A 177 6.50 11.88 6.84
N PHE A 178 5.50 11.10 6.37
CA PHE A 178 4.24 11.67 5.93
C PHE A 178 3.54 12.49 7.04
N HIS A 179 3.40 11.93 8.22
CA HIS A 179 2.76 12.63 9.36
C HIS A 179 3.54 13.87 9.81
N THR A 180 4.87 13.83 9.76
CA THR A 180 5.70 15.02 10.02
C THR A 180 5.50 16.08 8.94
N GLY A 181 5.40 15.63 7.68
CA GLY A 181 5.14 16.48 6.52
C GLY A 181 3.78 17.19 6.55
N PHE A 182 2.79 16.63 7.26
CA PHE A 182 1.48 17.29 7.44
C PHE A 182 1.63 18.70 8.02
N ARG A 183 2.50 18.87 9.01
CA ARG A 183 2.73 20.17 9.65
C ARG A 183 3.29 21.19 8.67
N ALA A 184 4.18 20.78 7.77
CA ALA A 184 4.80 21.69 6.80
C ALA A 184 3.79 22.19 5.75
N PHE A 185 2.73 21.46 5.49
CA PHE A 185 1.67 21.85 4.54
C PHE A 185 0.38 22.31 5.23
N GLY A 186 0.35 22.45 6.56
CA GLY A 186 -0.85 22.85 7.29
C GLY A 186 -2.01 21.85 7.15
N ILE A 187 -1.69 20.55 7.07
CA ILE A 187 -2.69 19.48 7.05
C ILE A 187 -3.11 19.18 8.47
N ASP A 188 -4.40 19.25 8.75
CA ASP A 188 -4.95 18.93 10.06
C ASP A 188 -5.14 17.41 10.20
N TYR A 189 -4.48 16.81 11.19
CA TYR A 189 -4.61 15.41 11.51
C TYR A 189 -5.46 15.21 12.76
N PHE A 190 -6.55 14.47 12.62
CA PHE A 190 -7.51 14.19 13.68
C PHE A 190 -7.47 12.70 14.06
N PRO A 191 -6.63 12.28 15.00
CA PRO A 191 -6.66 10.93 15.55
C PRO A 191 -7.90 10.72 16.41
N GLU A 192 -8.30 9.45 16.60
CA GLU A 192 -9.46 9.07 17.40
C GLU A 192 -10.77 9.71 16.92
N ARG A 193 -10.91 9.88 15.62
CA ARG A 193 -12.12 10.34 14.96
C ARG A 193 -12.58 9.35 13.88
N PRO A 194 -13.05 8.15 14.27
CA PRO A 194 -13.67 7.22 13.33
C PRO A 194 -14.88 7.89 12.68
N VAL A 195 -14.95 7.83 11.36
CA VAL A 195 -16.11 8.31 10.61
C VAL A 195 -17.18 7.22 10.64
N SER A 196 -18.35 7.55 11.15
CA SER A 196 -19.49 6.62 11.28
C SER A 196 -20.59 6.84 10.25
N ALA A 197 -20.68 8.06 9.69
CA ALA A 197 -21.65 8.39 8.64
C ALA A 197 -21.07 9.48 7.72
N ILE A 198 -21.49 9.43 6.46
CA ILE A 198 -21.13 10.41 5.45
C ILE A 198 -22.41 10.87 4.75
N GLY A 199 -22.70 12.17 4.83
CA GLY A 199 -23.80 12.81 4.12
C GLY A 199 -23.30 13.87 3.16
N LYS A 200 -24.11 14.28 2.20
CA LYS A 200 -23.83 15.40 1.30
C LYS A 200 -25.01 16.37 1.28
N SER A 201 -24.76 17.64 1.54
CA SER A 201 -25.78 18.69 1.53
C SER A 201 -25.14 20.01 1.08
N GLY A 202 -25.85 20.76 0.22
CA GLY A 202 -25.35 22.07 -0.24
C GLY A 202 -24.05 22.01 -1.05
N GLY A 203 -23.74 20.84 -1.65
CA GLY A 203 -22.48 20.64 -2.38
C GLY A 203 -21.30 20.21 -1.51
N GLU A 204 -21.47 20.11 -0.20
CA GLU A 204 -20.44 19.74 0.78
C GLU A 204 -20.70 18.37 1.37
N PHE A 205 -19.61 17.64 1.66
CA PHE A 205 -19.67 16.42 2.46
C PHE A 205 -19.63 16.75 3.94
N ARG A 206 -20.44 16.02 4.71
CA ARG A 206 -20.46 16.05 6.17
C ARG A 206 -20.06 14.69 6.70
N LEU A 207 -18.96 14.65 7.44
CA LEU A 207 -18.42 13.45 8.04
C LEU A 207 -18.75 13.46 9.53
N THR A 208 -19.58 12.53 9.97
CA THR A 208 -19.97 12.40 11.38
C THR A 208 -18.95 11.58 12.13
N THR A 209 -18.46 12.11 13.25
CA THR A 209 -17.53 11.46 14.16
C THR A 209 -18.01 11.59 15.61
N PRO A 210 -17.52 10.78 16.57
CA PRO A 210 -17.86 10.94 17.99
C PRO A 210 -17.48 12.31 18.59
N LYS A 211 -16.58 13.04 17.93
CA LYS A 211 -16.11 14.38 18.37
C LYS A 211 -16.73 15.52 17.55
N GLY A 212 -17.87 15.27 16.86
CA GLY A 212 -18.60 16.23 16.05
C GLY A 212 -18.44 16.01 14.54
N GLU A 213 -19.05 16.89 13.77
CA GLU A 213 -19.02 16.86 12.31
C GLU A 213 -17.83 17.65 11.75
N LEU A 214 -17.35 17.20 10.57
CA LEU A 214 -16.39 17.91 9.76
C LEU A 214 -16.94 18.08 8.34
N ARG A 215 -16.70 19.23 7.71
CA ARG A 215 -17.19 19.56 6.38
C ARG A 215 -16.06 19.70 5.38
N ALA A 216 -16.23 19.12 4.21
CA ALA A 216 -15.26 19.20 3.12
C ALA A 216 -15.94 19.25 1.75
N ALA A 217 -15.30 19.93 0.80
CA ALA A 217 -15.80 19.98 -0.58
C ALA A 217 -15.63 18.62 -1.31
N LYS A 218 -14.60 17.87 -0.97
CA LYS A 218 -14.31 16.53 -1.50
C LYS A 218 -13.91 15.59 -0.38
N ILE A 219 -14.06 14.29 -0.61
CA ILE A 219 -13.61 13.25 0.32
C ILE A 219 -12.84 12.15 -0.41
N VAL A 220 -11.87 11.58 0.29
CA VAL A 220 -11.16 10.37 -0.14
C VAL A 220 -11.31 9.30 0.94
N LEU A 221 -11.94 8.20 0.60
CA LEU A 221 -12.06 7.03 1.47
C LEU A 221 -10.80 6.17 1.34
N ALA A 222 -9.92 6.26 2.32
CA ALA A 222 -8.63 5.58 2.41
C ALA A 222 -8.51 4.73 3.69
N ALA A 223 -9.67 4.27 4.22
CA ALA A 223 -9.81 3.62 5.51
C ALA A 223 -9.50 2.11 5.50
N GLY A 224 -8.76 1.64 4.49
CA GLY A 224 -8.38 0.23 4.38
C GLY A 224 -9.62 -0.69 4.29
N ASN A 225 -9.67 -1.75 5.12
CA ASN A 225 -10.80 -2.69 5.12
C ASN A 225 -12.13 -2.04 5.51
N ALA A 226 -12.13 -0.94 6.26
CA ALA A 226 -13.36 -0.20 6.61
C ALA A 226 -14.01 0.48 5.40
N ASN A 227 -13.31 0.63 4.27
CA ASN A 227 -13.92 1.11 3.03
C ASN A 227 -15.08 0.25 2.56
N GLN A 228 -15.11 -1.05 2.91
CA GLN A 228 -16.24 -1.94 2.62
C GLN A 228 -17.55 -1.41 3.21
N THR A 229 -17.51 -0.75 4.37
CA THR A 229 -18.66 -0.16 5.05
C THR A 229 -18.87 1.30 4.66
N LEU A 230 -17.80 2.06 4.45
CA LEU A 230 -17.89 3.51 4.19
C LEU A 230 -18.20 3.83 2.73
N ALA A 231 -17.68 3.08 1.77
CA ALA A 231 -17.87 3.38 0.36
C ALA A 231 -19.34 3.38 -0.09
N PRO A 232 -20.21 2.43 0.37
CA PRO A 232 -21.63 2.44 0.02
C PRO A 232 -22.37 3.71 0.44
N MET A 233 -21.92 4.41 1.50
CA MET A 233 -22.56 5.65 1.97
C MET A 233 -22.52 6.78 0.93
N VAL A 234 -21.64 6.66 -0.05
CA VAL A 234 -21.46 7.64 -1.13
C VAL A 234 -21.56 7.00 -2.52
N GLY A 235 -22.27 5.88 -2.63
CA GLY A 235 -22.52 5.20 -3.90
C GLY A 235 -21.27 4.57 -4.53
N LEU A 236 -20.28 4.21 -3.74
CA LEU A 236 -19.06 3.52 -4.16
C LEU A 236 -19.04 2.08 -3.64
N LEU A 237 -18.20 1.24 -4.24
CA LEU A 237 -17.95 -0.12 -3.82
C LEU A 237 -16.46 -0.32 -3.48
N ALA A 238 -16.22 -1.12 -2.44
CA ALA A 238 -14.86 -1.55 -2.09
C ALA A 238 -14.92 -2.99 -1.56
N PRO A 239 -15.12 -3.99 -2.42
CA PRO A 239 -15.17 -5.40 -2.02
C PRO A 239 -13.80 -5.86 -1.53
N MET A 240 -13.75 -6.27 -0.26
CA MET A 240 -12.52 -6.64 0.43
C MET A 240 -12.56 -8.09 0.91
N GLY A 241 -11.45 -8.82 0.69
CA GLY A 241 -11.21 -10.16 1.22
C GLY A 241 -9.94 -10.16 2.08
N PRO A 242 -9.99 -9.55 3.29
CA PRO A 242 -8.78 -9.39 4.09
C PRO A 242 -8.18 -10.74 4.47
N THR A 243 -6.85 -10.81 4.51
CA THR A 243 -6.09 -11.98 4.94
C THR A 243 -5.08 -11.58 6.01
N ARG A 244 -4.75 -12.52 6.90
CA ARG A 244 -3.73 -12.31 7.92
C ARG A 244 -2.36 -12.72 7.40
N GLY A 245 -1.30 -12.05 7.87
CA GLY A 245 0.08 -12.46 7.68
C GLY A 245 0.90 -12.23 8.93
N GLN A 246 1.89 -13.10 9.17
CA GLN A 246 2.82 -13.00 10.28
C GLN A 246 4.19 -12.53 9.82
N ILE A 247 4.91 -11.88 10.72
CA ILE A 247 6.29 -11.45 10.54
C ILE A 247 7.09 -11.85 11.78
N VAL A 248 8.27 -12.39 11.55
CA VAL A 248 9.28 -12.71 12.56
C VAL A 248 10.45 -11.76 12.39
N VAL A 249 11.01 -11.25 13.47
CA VAL A 249 12.16 -10.34 13.46
C VAL A 249 13.26 -10.92 14.35
N THR A 250 14.48 -10.98 13.82
CA THR A 250 15.65 -11.43 14.55
C THR A 250 16.31 -10.29 15.32
N GLU A 251 17.23 -10.65 16.19
CA GLU A 251 18.23 -9.72 16.71
C GLU A 251 19.06 -9.09 15.56
N ARG A 252 19.81 -8.04 15.87
CA ARG A 252 20.70 -7.38 14.91
C ARG A 252 21.89 -8.26 14.56
N THR A 253 22.26 -8.24 13.30
CA THR A 253 23.47 -8.91 12.80
C THR A 253 24.20 -8.01 11.81
N MET A 254 25.44 -8.35 11.52
CA MET A 254 26.22 -7.64 10.50
C MET A 254 25.49 -7.68 9.15
N PRO A 255 25.60 -6.62 8.33
CA PRO A 255 25.01 -6.60 7.00
C PRO A 255 25.49 -7.78 6.14
N PHE A 256 24.55 -8.56 5.61
CA PHE A 256 24.84 -9.70 4.74
C PHE A 256 23.86 -9.81 3.56
N LEU A 257 22.73 -9.14 3.64
CA LEU A 257 21.65 -9.22 2.66
C LEU A 257 21.47 -7.86 1.97
N PRO A 258 22.24 -7.57 0.92
CA PRO A 258 22.23 -6.28 0.23
C PRO A 258 20.99 -6.06 -0.63
N HIS A 259 20.23 -7.12 -0.92
CA HIS A 259 19.01 -7.10 -1.70
C HIS A 259 17.86 -7.67 -0.88
N PRO A 260 16.68 -7.05 -0.84
CA PRO A 260 15.52 -7.69 -0.25
C PRO A 260 15.06 -8.89 -1.07
N LEU A 261 14.49 -9.87 -0.37
CA LEU A 261 13.75 -10.95 -1.00
C LEU A 261 12.26 -10.79 -0.74
N THR A 262 11.44 -11.53 -1.47
CA THR A 262 9.99 -11.57 -1.25
C THR A 262 9.64 -11.88 0.21
N THR A 263 10.41 -12.76 0.86
CA THR A 263 10.13 -13.30 2.19
C THR A 263 11.16 -12.96 3.26
N ILE A 264 12.32 -12.40 2.88
CA ILE A 264 13.39 -12.07 3.83
C ILE A 264 13.99 -10.72 3.43
N ARG A 265 14.17 -9.83 4.39
CA ARG A 265 14.95 -8.60 4.19
C ARG A 265 15.74 -8.23 5.43
N GLN A 266 16.90 -7.63 5.25
CA GLN A 266 17.64 -7.02 6.34
C GLN A 266 17.32 -5.52 6.40
N THR A 267 17.01 -5.01 7.59
CA THR A 267 16.75 -3.57 7.79
C THR A 267 18.05 -2.80 7.84
N ASP A 268 18.00 -1.50 7.63
CA ASP A 268 19.11 -0.58 7.79
C ASP A 268 19.69 -0.56 9.22
N GLU A 269 18.92 -1.04 10.20
CA GLU A 269 19.32 -1.19 11.60
C GLU A 269 19.97 -2.54 11.91
N GLY A 270 20.02 -3.46 10.93
CA GLY A 270 20.69 -4.76 11.02
C GLY A 270 19.79 -5.93 11.45
N THR A 271 18.51 -5.72 11.76
CA THR A 271 17.60 -6.83 12.03
C THR A 271 17.18 -7.53 10.75
N VAL A 272 16.89 -8.83 10.80
CA VAL A 272 16.31 -9.56 9.67
C VAL A 272 14.82 -9.75 9.91
N MET A 273 14.03 -9.33 8.94
CA MET A 273 12.60 -9.59 8.91
C MET A 273 12.34 -10.80 8.02
N ILE A 274 11.54 -11.75 8.52
CA ILE A 274 11.09 -12.95 7.82
C ILE A 274 9.57 -12.88 7.77
N GLY A 275 8.99 -13.01 6.59
CA GLY A 275 7.56 -12.79 6.40
C GLY A 275 6.96 -13.64 5.31
N ASP A 276 5.73 -13.25 5.02
CA ASP A 276 4.89 -13.68 3.93
C ASP A 276 4.07 -14.95 4.20
N SER A 277 3.56 -15.12 5.44
CA SER A 277 2.47 -16.07 5.65
C SER A 277 1.16 -15.52 5.08
N LYS A 278 0.26 -16.40 4.65
CA LYS A 278 -1.10 -16.08 4.23
C LYS A 278 -2.06 -16.99 4.98
N GLU A 279 -2.96 -16.38 5.73
CA GLU A 279 -3.87 -17.08 6.63
C GLU A 279 -5.28 -16.51 6.48
N ASP A 280 -6.29 -17.39 6.48
CA ASP A 280 -7.70 -17.00 6.34
C ASP A 280 -8.31 -16.47 7.64
N GLU A 281 -7.61 -16.65 8.78
CA GLU A 281 -8.03 -16.16 10.08
C GLU A 281 -7.80 -14.65 10.20
N LEU A 282 -8.76 -13.93 10.78
CA LEU A 282 -8.73 -12.47 10.91
C LEU A 282 -8.44 -11.95 12.33
N ASP A 283 -8.09 -12.83 13.29
CA ASP A 283 -7.61 -12.38 14.61
C ASP A 283 -6.12 -12.02 14.52
N ASP A 284 -5.81 -10.73 14.59
CA ASP A 284 -4.44 -10.22 14.56
C ASP A 284 -3.72 -10.25 15.91
N ARG A 285 -4.41 -10.65 17.00
CA ARG A 285 -3.86 -10.72 18.36
C ARG A 285 -3.14 -12.03 18.62
N ALA A 286 -3.52 -13.10 17.95
CA ALA A 286 -2.96 -14.43 18.15
C ALA A 286 -1.87 -14.74 17.11
N LEU A 287 -0.74 -15.30 17.57
CA LEU A 287 0.32 -15.82 16.71
C LEU A 287 0.18 -17.34 16.62
N LYS A 288 0.33 -17.89 15.41
CA LYS A 288 0.46 -19.33 15.21
C LYS A 288 1.95 -19.68 15.13
N HIS A 289 2.47 -20.27 16.21
CA HIS A 289 3.89 -20.67 16.28
C HIS A 289 4.28 -21.66 15.19
N SER A 290 3.38 -22.53 14.77
CA SER A 290 3.62 -23.47 13.65
C SER A 290 3.93 -22.72 12.33
N ILE A 291 3.24 -21.62 12.04
CA ILE A 291 3.50 -20.80 10.86
C ILE A 291 4.84 -20.07 10.98
N SER A 292 5.13 -19.49 12.15
CA SER A 292 6.43 -18.87 12.41
C SER A 292 7.58 -19.88 12.27
N ALA A 293 7.38 -21.13 12.70
CA ALA A 293 8.36 -22.20 12.55
C ALA A 293 8.62 -22.54 11.07
N VAL A 294 7.56 -22.67 10.27
CA VAL A 294 7.68 -22.93 8.81
C VAL A 294 8.42 -21.78 8.12
N MET A 295 8.10 -20.52 8.44
CA MET A 295 8.81 -19.37 7.90
C MET A 295 10.28 -19.34 8.30
N ALA A 296 10.59 -19.66 9.55
CA ALA A 296 11.96 -19.71 10.05
C ALA A 296 12.76 -20.86 9.42
N ASP A 297 12.17 -22.05 9.25
CA ASP A 297 12.78 -23.18 8.56
C ASP A 297 13.14 -22.81 7.10
N ARG A 298 12.18 -22.26 6.38
CA ARG A 298 12.41 -21.81 5.01
C ARG A 298 13.52 -20.76 4.92
N ALA A 299 13.54 -19.81 5.85
CA ALA A 299 14.57 -18.77 5.90
C ALA A 299 15.97 -19.37 6.16
N GLN A 300 16.08 -20.36 7.04
CA GLN A 300 17.34 -21.05 7.34
C GLN A 300 17.83 -21.91 6.16
N ARG A 301 16.94 -22.53 5.42
CA ARG A 301 17.26 -23.26 4.18
C ARG A 301 17.79 -22.30 3.11
N MET A 302 17.22 -21.08 3.02
CA MET A 302 17.73 -20.03 2.12
C MET A 302 19.07 -19.44 2.60
N PHE A 303 19.23 -19.22 3.90
CA PHE A 303 20.43 -18.65 4.53
C PHE A 303 20.76 -19.39 5.83
N PRO A 304 21.59 -20.44 5.80
CA PRO A 304 21.86 -21.30 6.96
C PRO A 304 22.38 -20.57 8.20
N HIS A 305 23.08 -19.45 8.05
CA HIS A 305 23.58 -18.68 9.18
C HIS A 305 22.48 -18.02 10.02
N LEU A 306 21.23 -17.87 9.50
CA LEU A 306 20.09 -17.38 10.27
C LEU A 306 19.73 -18.31 11.44
N SER A 307 20.12 -19.59 11.40
CA SER A 307 19.93 -20.55 12.52
C SER A 307 20.61 -20.13 13.82
N ARG A 308 21.58 -19.20 13.75
CA ARG A 308 22.33 -18.70 14.92
C ARG A 308 21.70 -17.45 15.53
N LEU A 309 20.68 -16.87 14.91
CA LEU A 309 20.06 -15.62 15.36
C LEU A 309 18.85 -15.91 16.23
N ASN A 310 18.70 -15.13 17.29
CA ASN A 310 17.54 -15.18 18.16
C ASN A 310 16.38 -14.37 17.55
N VAL A 311 15.16 -14.89 17.69
CA VAL A 311 13.94 -14.14 17.41
C VAL A 311 13.68 -13.19 18.56
N VAL A 312 13.60 -11.90 18.28
CA VAL A 312 13.34 -10.88 19.30
C VAL A 312 11.91 -10.36 19.28
N ARG A 313 11.21 -10.53 18.17
CA ARG A 313 9.82 -10.09 18.02
C ARG A 313 9.09 -10.85 16.91
N SER A 314 7.79 -11.03 17.09
CA SER A 314 6.88 -11.45 16.04
C SER A 314 5.52 -10.76 16.21
N TRP A 315 4.81 -10.59 15.11
CA TRP A 315 3.45 -10.05 15.11
C TRP A 315 2.66 -10.59 13.93
N ALA A 316 1.35 -10.47 14.01
CA ALA A 316 0.43 -10.68 12.89
C ALA A 316 -0.23 -9.35 12.50
N GLY A 317 -0.65 -9.23 11.27
CA GLY A 317 -1.40 -8.09 10.77
C GLY A 317 -2.41 -8.49 9.71
N ILE A 318 -3.56 -7.80 9.71
CA ILE A 318 -4.61 -7.99 8.72
C ILE A 318 -4.27 -7.14 7.50
N ARG A 319 -4.14 -7.78 6.34
CA ARG A 319 -3.88 -7.09 5.07
C ARG A 319 -5.15 -6.41 4.57
N VAL A 320 -4.97 -5.25 3.96
CA VAL A 320 -6.00 -4.60 3.14
C VAL A 320 -5.95 -5.26 1.76
N MET A 321 -6.90 -6.15 1.50
CA MET A 321 -6.88 -6.98 0.31
C MET A 321 -8.21 -6.89 -0.44
N PRO A 322 -8.27 -6.20 -1.60
CA PRO A 322 -9.38 -6.36 -2.52
C PRO A 322 -9.52 -7.83 -2.96
N HIS A 323 -10.73 -8.28 -3.33
CA HIS A 323 -11.01 -9.70 -3.61
C HIS A 323 -10.07 -10.33 -4.64
N ASP A 324 -9.64 -9.56 -5.64
CA ASP A 324 -8.72 -10.00 -6.69
C ASP A 324 -7.25 -9.61 -6.43
N GLY A 325 -6.96 -8.95 -5.29
CA GLY A 325 -5.62 -8.50 -4.93
C GLY A 325 -5.15 -7.23 -5.63
N PHE A 326 -5.88 -6.69 -6.60
CA PHE A 326 -5.53 -5.47 -7.33
C PHE A 326 -6.11 -4.22 -6.63
N PRO A 327 -5.51 -3.04 -6.85
CA PRO A 327 -6.03 -1.80 -6.27
C PRO A 327 -7.48 -1.51 -6.66
N ILE A 328 -8.18 -0.77 -5.80
CA ILE A 328 -9.46 -0.14 -6.15
C ILE A 328 -9.24 1.36 -6.09
N TYR A 329 -9.43 2.04 -7.22
CA TYR A 329 -9.54 3.49 -7.32
C TYR A 329 -10.82 3.78 -8.07
N ASP A 330 -11.73 4.53 -7.43
CA ASP A 330 -13.00 4.86 -8.03
C ASP A 330 -13.50 6.22 -7.56
N GLN A 331 -14.43 6.80 -8.32
CA GLN A 331 -15.10 8.04 -7.96
C GLN A 331 -16.62 7.90 -8.11
N SER A 332 -17.36 8.52 -7.21
CA SER A 332 -18.81 8.41 -7.18
C SER A 332 -19.48 9.27 -8.27
N GLU A 333 -20.37 8.65 -9.02
CA GLU A 333 -21.27 9.36 -9.94
C GLU A 333 -22.43 10.02 -9.20
N THR A 334 -22.95 9.37 -8.15
CA THR A 334 -24.09 9.87 -7.36
C THR A 334 -23.68 10.94 -6.34
N HIS A 335 -22.42 10.94 -5.90
CA HIS A 335 -21.85 11.90 -4.96
C HIS A 335 -20.55 12.50 -5.54
N PRO A 336 -20.64 13.35 -6.59
CA PRO A 336 -19.46 13.93 -7.23
C PRO A 336 -18.53 14.59 -6.20
N GLY A 337 -17.21 14.26 -6.27
CA GLY A 337 -16.22 14.68 -5.29
C GLY A 337 -15.92 13.65 -4.20
N ALA A 338 -16.62 12.51 -4.18
CA ALA A 338 -16.25 11.36 -3.35
C ALA A 338 -15.38 10.38 -4.15
N PHE A 339 -14.27 9.97 -3.55
CA PHE A 339 -13.29 9.03 -4.11
C PHE A 339 -13.05 7.90 -3.12
N VAL A 340 -12.73 6.71 -3.63
CA VAL A 340 -12.24 5.59 -2.84
C VAL A 340 -10.86 5.16 -3.35
N ALA A 341 -9.97 4.86 -2.43
CA ALA A 341 -8.66 4.30 -2.72
C ALA A 341 -8.30 3.22 -1.71
N CYS A 342 -8.08 2.01 -2.17
CA CYS A 342 -7.57 0.91 -1.36
C CYS A 342 -6.70 -0.04 -2.18
N CYS A 343 -5.70 -0.63 -1.53
CA CYS A 343 -4.79 -1.58 -2.16
C CYS A 343 -4.04 -2.40 -1.12
N HIS A 344 -3.59 -3.59 -1.54
CA HIS A 344 -2.65 -4.40 -0.76
C HIS A 344 -1.23 -3.78 -0.75
N SER A 345 -0.77 -3.26 -1.87
CA SER A 345 0.62 -2.83 -2.07
C SER A 345 0.86 -1.36 -1.67
N GLY A 346 0.35 -0.94 -0.51
CA GLY A 346 0.40 0.45 -0.07
C GLY A 346 1.81 1.06 0.03
N VAL A 347 2.84 0.25 0.32
CA VAL A 347 4.24 0.71 0.33
C VAL A 347 4.72 0.94 -1.10
N THR A 348 4.62 -0.06 -1.97
CA THR A 348 5.05 0.07 -3.38
C THR A 348 4.39 1.27 -4.05
N LEU A 349 3.08 1.43 -3.86
CA LEU A 349 2.27 2.45 -4.54
C LEU A 349 2.25 3.82 -3.82
N ALA A 350 2.98 3.99 -2.72
CA ALA A 350 2.95 5.25 -1.96
C ALA A 350 3.33 6.47 -2.80
N SER A 351 4.26 6.34 -3.72
CA SER A 351 4.65 7.42 -4.65
C SER A 351 3.53 7.80 -5.62
N ASN A 352 2.82 6.82 -6.21
CA ASN A 352 1.67 7.11 -7.06
C ASN A 352 0.50 7.72 -6.27
N HIS A 353 0.29 7.30 -5.02
CA HIS A 353 -0.71 7.91 -4.16
C HIS A 353 -0.37 9.38 -3.87
N ALA A 354 0.91 9.67 -3.57
CA ALA A 354 1.38 11.01 -3.24
C ALA A 354 1.40 11.95 -4.47
N PHE A 355 1.65 11.45 -5.67
CA PHE A 355 1.80 12.29 -6.85
C PHE A 355 0.59 12.22 -7.77
N GLU A 356 0.17 11.04 -8.21
CA GLU A 356 -0.87 10.89 -9.24
C GLU A 356 -2.29 10.90 -8.64
N ILE A 357 -2.57 10.06 -7.65
CA ILE A 357 -3.91 10.03 -7.03
C ILE A 357 -4.23 11.38 -6.37
N ALA A 358 -3.27 11.96 -5.64
CA ALA A 358 -3.46 13.28 -5.04
C ALA A 358 -3.73 14.37 -6.11
N ARG A 359 -3.04 14.33 -7.25
CA ARG A 359 -3.26 15.26 -8.37
C ARG A 359 -4.67 15.10 -8.94
N MET A 360 -5.10 13.89 -9.25
CA MET A 360 -6.42 13.60 -9.79
C MET A 360 -7.54 14.03 -8.83
N VAL A 361 -7.41 13.73 -7.53
CA VAL A 361 -8.36 14.19 -6.49
C VAL A 361 -8.39 15.72 -6.40
N ALA A 362 -7.23 16.40 -6.47
CA ALA A 362 -7.16 17.86 -6.45
C ALA A 362 -7.91 18.46 -7.64
N GLN A 363 -7.79 17.87 -8.82
CA GLN A 363 -8.50 18.26 -10.06
C GLN A 363 -9.99 17.92 -10.01
N GLY A 364 -10.39 16.89 -9.25
CA GLY A 364 -11.78 16.48 -9.05
C GLY A 364 -12.26 15.35 -9.97
N ALA A 365 -11.35 14.71 -10.70
CA ALA A 365 -11.64 13.58 -11.56
C ALA A 365 -10.48 12.58 -11.59
N LEU A 366 -10.77 11.29 -11.57
CA LEU A 366 -9.83 10.23 -11.90
C LEU A 366 -9.65 10.14 -13.41
N GLU A 367 -8.46 9.80 -13.86
CA GLU A 367 -8.12 9.64 -15.27
C GLU A 367 -8.30 8.16 -15.67
N PRO A 368 -9.33 7.84 -16.51
CA PRO A 368 -9.61 6.44 -16.87
C PRO A 368 -8.45 5.73 -17.56
N GLU A 369 -7.63 6.46 -18.31
CA GLU A 369 -6.46 5.93 -19.01
C GLU A 369 -5.39 5.41 -18.03
N LEU A 370 -5.30 6.01 -16.85
CA LEU A 370 -4.33 5.63 -15.82
C LEU A 370 -4.90 4.62 -14.82
N VAL A 371 -6.12 4.83 -14.37
CA VAL A 371 -6.67 4.07 -13.23
C VAL A 371 -8.00 3.39 -13.51
N GLY A 372 -8.58 3.51 -14.70
CA GLY A 372 -9.88 2.92 -15.04
C GLY A 372 -9.93 1.39 -14.89
N ALA A 373 -8.82 0.70 -15.16
CA ALA A 373 -8.73 -0.74 -14.92
C ALA A 373 -8.91 -1.14 -13.44
N PHE A 374 -8.75 -0.18 -12.53
CA PHE A 374 -8.87 -0.40 -11.08
C PHE A 374 -10.23 -0.01 -10.53
N SER A 375 -11.21 0.39 -11.36
CA SER A 375 -12.58 0.65 -10.91
C SER A 375 -13.20 -0.61 -10.29
N ALA A 376 -14.00 -0.41 -9.24
CA ALA A 376 -14.73 -1.48 -8.58
C ALA A 376 -15.83 -2.08 -9.47
N SER A 377 -16.18 -1.44 -10.59
CA SER A 377 -17.13 -1.97 -11.57
C SER A 377 -16.74 -3.34 -12.13
N ARG A 378 -15.43 -3.68 -12.10
CA ARG A 378 -14.92 -5.00 -12.50
C ARG A 378 -15.45 -6.16 -11.66
N PHE A 379 -16.02 -5.90 -10.49
CA PHE A 379 -16.65 -6.91 -9.63
C PHE A 379 -18.16 -7.09 -9.89
N GLY A 380 -18.78 -6.26 -10.73
CA GLY A 380 -20.23 -6.30 -11.03
C GLY A 380 -20.62 -7.13 -12.26
N GLY A 381 -19.68 -7.75 -12.99
CA GLY A 381 -19.97 -8.66 -14.11
C GLY A 381 -20.30 -10.08 -13.62
N GLU A 382 -21.31 -10.73 -14.20
CA GLU A 382 -21.55 -12.18 -14.05
C GLU A 382 -20.33 -12.96 -14.56
N GLY A 383 -19.36 -13.22 -13.72
CA GLY A 383 -18.10 -13.88 -14.11
C GLY A 383 -16.95 -13.75 -13.13
N ALA A 384 -17.18 -13.16 -11.97
CA ALA A 384 -16.17 -13.10 -10.90
C ALA A 384 -15.99 -14.50 -10.24
N ALA A 385 -15.61 -15.49 -11.04
CA ALA A 385 -15.13 -16.77 -10.54
C ALA A 385 -13.71 -16.59 -10.01
N ASN A 386 -13.56 -16.84 -8.71
CA ASN A 386 -12.34 -17.13 -7.97
C ASN A 386 -11.06 -17.28 -8.80
N ASN A 387 -10.39 -16.21 -9.15
CA ASN A 387 -9.00 -16.21 -9.57
C ASN A 387 -8.12 -15.64 -8.45
N SER A 388 -8.08 -16.33 -7.31
CA SER A 388 -7.06 -16.09 -6.28
C SER A 388 -5.74 -16.70 -6.75
N GLY A 389 -5.10 -16.06 -7.69
CA GLY A 389 -3.76 -16.40 -8.17
C GLY A 389 -2.69 -15.58 -7.45
N TYR A 390 -2.44 -15.86 -6.18
CA TYR A 390 -1.23 -15.45 -5.46
C TYR A 390 -0.80 -16.60 -4.55
#